data_8dce6e520a68ef334c7cd20a2c6396d6
#
_entry.id   8dce6e520a68ef334c7cd20a2c6396d6
#
_cell.length_a   1.000
_cell.length_b   1.000
_cell.length_c   1.000
_cell.angle_alpha   90.00
_cell.angle_beta   90.00
_cell.angle_gamma   90.00
#
_symmetry.space_group_name_H-M   'P 1'
#
loop_
_entity.id
_entity.type
_entity.pdbx_description
1 polymer ?
#
loop_
_entity_poly.entity_id
_entity_poly.type
_entity_poly.pdbx_seq_one_letter_code
_entity_poly.pdbx_strand_id
1 'polypeptide(L)'
;MIRVLHVVTYMGRGGLETMLMNYYRHIDRSKVQFDFLVHREFEADYDEEIKSLGGRIYHVSRLVPWSRRYKAELRCFFRTHPEYKIVHVHQDCLSSVALQCAKECGIPVRIAHSHNSNQDKNIKYLFKRYYMRKIPETATELFACGKAAGDWMFGGKTYRL
;
A
#
# COMPACT_ATOMS: atom_id res chain seq x y z
N MET A 1 9.48 -16.14 -10.53
CA MET A 1 8.79 -15.81 -9.27
C MET A 1 8.41 -14.34 -9.29
N ILE A 2 7.14 -14.02 -9.07
CA ILE A 2 6.61 -12.65 -9.00
C ILE A 2 6.79 -12.13 -7.56
N ARG A 3 7.30 -10.92 -7.40
CA ARG A 3 7.34 -10.25 -6.09
C ARG A 3 6.34 -9.10 -6.07
N VAL A 4 5.48 -9.08 -5.04
CA VAL A 4 4.49 -8.03 -4.80
C VAL A 4 4.98 -7.19 -3.62
N LEU A 5 5.15 -5.90 -3.84
CA LEU A 5 5.51 -4.97 -2.78
C LEU A 5 4.26 -4.40 -2.13
N HIS A 6 4.02 -4.74 -0.87
CA HIS A 6 2.97 -4.15 -0.04
C HIS A 6 3.48 -2.91 0.66
N VAL A 7 2.81 -1.78 0.48
CA VAL A 7 3.14 -0.51 1.17
C VAL A 7 2.16 -0.34 2.33
N VAL A 8 2.68 -0.44 3.54
CA VAL A 8 1.91 -0.44 4.80
C VAL A 8 2.55 0.48 5.84
N THR A 9 1.86 0.76 6.94
CA THR A 9 2.45 1.59 8.01
C THR A 9 3.51 0.81 8.80
N TYR A 10 3.21 -0.41 9.24
CA TYR A 10 4.10 -1.38 9.90
C TYR A 10 3.39 -2.73 9.93
N MET A 11 4.09 -3.82 10.25
CA MET A 11 3.50 -5.17 10.25
C MET A 11 3.19 -5.68 11.67
N GLY A 12 2.34 -4.92 12.40
CA GLY A 12 1.81 -5.33 13.71
C GLY A 12 0.58 -6.24 13.61
N ARG A 13 -0.10 -6.46 14.76
CA ARG A 13 -1.27 -7.35 14.83
C ARG A 13 -2.61 -6.62 14.56
N GLY A 14 -2.66 -5.76 13.57
CA GLY A 14 -3.89 -5.13 13.11
C GLY A 14 -4.67 -6.02 12.14
N GLY A 15 -5.89 -5.61 11.81
CA GLY A 15 -6.76 -6.36 10.90
C GLY A 15 -6.19 -6.49 9.48
N LEU A 16 -5.62 -5.41 8.96
CA LEU A 16 -4.95 -5.38 7.65
C LEU A 16 -3.76 -6.33 7.63
N GLU A 17 -2.86 -6.18 8.59
CA GLU A 17 -1.61 -6.93 8.66
C GLU A 17 -1.88 -8.43 8.86
N THR A 18 -2.84 -8.76 9.72
CA THR A 18 -3.29 -10.14 9.92
C THR A 18 -3.89 -10.74 8.64
N MET A 19 -4.69 -9.97 7.90
CA MET A 19 -5.22 -10.40 6.60
C MET A 19 -4.09 -10.67 5.61
N LEU A 20 -3.12 -9.77 5.47
CA LEU A 20 -1.97 -9.97 4.57
C LEU A 20 -1.15 -11.20 4.96
N MET A 21 -0.92 -11.42 6.26
CA MET A 21 -0.21 -12.61 6.73
C MET A 21 -0.98 -13.90 6.49
N ASN A 22 -2.30 -13.88 6.63
CA ASN A 22 -3.13 -15.04 6.30
C ASN A 22 -3.00 -15.41 4.82
N TYR A 23 -3.04 -14.46 3.90
CA TYR A 23 -2.75 -14.74 2.49
C TYR A 23 -1.32 -15.22 2.30
N TYR A 24 -0.33 -14.57 2.90
CA TYR A 24 1.07 -14.88 2.71
C TYR A 24 1.46 -16.29 3.18
N ARG A 25 0.83 -16.79 4.24
CA ARG A 25 1.02 -18.16 4.73
C ARG A 25 0.51 -19.22 3.75
N HIS A 26 -0.54 -18.91 2.97
CA HIS A 26 -1.27 -19.87 2.15
C HIS A 26 -0.99 -19.78 0.65
N ILE A 27 -0.34 -18.72 0.16
CA ILE A 27 0.02 -18.63 -1.26
C ILE A 27 1.17 -19.58 -1.60
N ASP A 28 1.25 -19.97 -2.88
CA ASP A 28 2.42 -20.69 -3.42
C ASP A 28 3.61 -19.73 -3.52
N ARG A 29 4.45 -19.71 -2.48
CA ARG A 29 5.61 -18.83 -2.38
C ARG A 29 6.71 -19.13 -3.38
N SER A 30 6.65 -20.25 -4.09
CA SER A 30 7.54 -20.51 -5.22
C SER A 30 7.17 -19.68 -6.45
N LYS A 31 5.91 -19.26 -6.57
CA LYS A 31 5.39 -18.46 -7.68
C LYS A 31 5.28 -16.99 -7.33
N VAL A 32 4.76 -16.68 -6.12
CA VAL A 32 4.50 -15.31 -5.65
C VAL A 32 5.10 -15.11 -4.27
N GLN A 33 5.85 -14.03 -4.11
CA GLN A 33 6.41 -13.59 -2.83
C GLN A 33 5.86 -12.23 -2.46
N PHE A 34 5.62 -12.01 -1.16
CA PHE A 34 5.27 -10.71 -0.60
C PHE A 34 6.50 -10.06 0.05
N ASP A 35 6.68 -8.79 -0.25
CA ASP A 35 7.65 -7.92 0.40
C ASP A 35 6.93 -6.69 0.93
N PHE A 36 7.51 -6.05 1.93
CA PHE A 36 6.84 -4.98 2.66
C PHE A 36 7.70 -3.72 2.71
N LEU A 37 7.11 -2.59 2.35
CA LEU A 37 7.69 -1.26 2.52
C LEU A 37 6.95 -0.58 3.65
N VAL A 38 7.63 -0.40 4.79
CA VAL A 38 7.04 0.08 6.04
C VAL A 38 7.53 1.49 6.40
N HIS A 39 6.74 2.23 7.20
CA HIS A 39 6.99 3.61 7.60
C HIS A 39 7.41 3.75 9.08
N ARG A 40 7.76 2.65 9.73
CA ARG A 40 8.24 2.61 11.11
C ARG A 40 9.55 1.85 11.17
N GLU A 41 10.46 2.32 12.00
CA GLU A 41 11.81 1.75 12.13
C GLU A 41 11.90 0.66 13.21
N PHE A 42 10.90 0.57 14.09
CA PHE A 42 10.87 -0.47 15.12
C PHE A 42 10.45 -1.82 14.54
N GLU A 43 10.95 -2.89 15.14
CA GLU A 43 10.56 -4.25 14.80
C GLU A 43 9.09 -4.50 15.17
N ALA A 44 8.33 -5.01 14.20
CA ALA A 44 6.90 -5.29 14.34
C ALA A 44 6.63 -6.77 14.55
N ASP A 45 5.43 -7.10 15.06
CA ASP A 45 5.05 -8.47 15.47
C ASP A 45 5.22 -9.54 14.39
N TYR A 46 5.05 -9.18 13.11
CA TYR A 46 5.15 -10.13 11.99
C TYR A 46 6.50 -10.11 11.27
N ASP A 47 7.44 -9.25 11.64
CA ASP A 47 8.67 -9.06 10.88
C ASP A 47 9.53 -10.35 10.80
N GLU A 48 9.68 -11.06 11.90
CA GLU A 48 10.42 -12.32 11.93
C GLU A 48 9.74 -13.42 11.10
N GLU A 49 8.40 -13.50 11.18
CA GLU A 49 7.64 -14.44 10.38
C GLU A 49 7.75 -14.15 8.89
N ILE A 50 7.65 -12.87 8.48
CA ILE A 50 7.81 -12.44 7.10
C ILE A 50 9.17 -12.89 6.56
N LYS A 51 10.24 -12.64 7.31
CA LYS A 51 11.61 -13.03 6.93
C LYS A 51 11.73 -14.56 6.81
N SER A 52 11.18 -15.31 7.75
CA SER A 52 11.19 -16.78 7.74
C SER A 52 10.46 -17.38 6.53
N LEU A 53 9.44 -16.71 6.03
CA LEU A 53 8.69 -17.07 4.82
C LEU A 53 9.37 -16.64 3.51
N GLY A 54 10.52 -15.96 3.57
CA GLY A 54 11.30 -15.49 2.43
C GLY A 54 10.93 -14.07 1.95
N GLY A 55 10.10 -13.36 2.69
CA GLY A 55 9.75 -11.96 2.44
C GLY A 55 10.84 -11.00 2.91
N ARG A 56 10.85 -9.81 2.31
CA ARG A 56 11.77 -8.71 2.63
C ARG A 56 11.01 -7.57 3.24
N ILE A 57 11.64 -6.87 4.19
CA ILE A 57 11.08 -5.66 4.80
C ILE A 57 12.03 -4.51 4.54
N TYR A 58 11.48 -3.43 4.01
CA TYR A 58 12.20 -2.20 3.73
C TYR A 58 11.59 -1.05 4.52
N HIS A 59 12.41 -0.12 4.93
CA HIS A 59 12.00 1.03 5.72
C HIS A 59 12.14 2.33 4.91
N VAL A 60 11.11 3.17 4.99
CA VAL A 60 11.14 4.55 4.49
C VAL A 60 10.68 5.49 5.59
N SER A 61 10.98 6.76 5.44
CA SER A 61 10.55 7.76 6.42
C SER A 61 9.02 7.78 6.56
N ARG A 62 8.57 8.32 7.72
CA ARG A 62 7.13 8.46 8.02
C ARG A 62 6.40 9.16 6.87
N LEU A 63 5.22 8.64 6.53
CA LEU A 63 4.37 9.20 5.49
C LEU A 63 3.93 10.62 5.88
N VAL A 64 4.43 11.59 5.13
CA VAL A 64 4.01 12.99 5.18
C VAL A 64 3.69 13.40 3.74
N PRO A 65 2.40 13.59 3.38
CA PRO A 65 1.97 13.69 1.97
C PRO A 65 2.59 14.86 1.19
N TRP A 66 2.93 15.96 1.87
CA TRP A 66 3.59 17.13 1.27
C TRP A 66 5.12 17.09 1.33
N SER A 67 5.72 16.11 2.03
CA SER A 67 7.17 16.01 2.18
C SER A 67 7.85 15.66 0.85
N ARG A 68 8.72 16.55 0.39
CA ARG A 68 9.58 16.30 -0.77
C ARG A 68 10.59 15.19 -0.50
N ARG A 69 11.11 15.11 0.73
CA ARG A 69 12.05 14.08 1.17
C ARG A 69 11.40 12.69 1.08
N TYR A 70 10.22 12.51 1.67
CA TYR A 70 9.47 11.24 1.62
C TYR A 70 9.24 10.77 0.17
N LYS A 71 8.79 11.68 -0.71
CA LYS A 71 8.59 11.36 -2.12
C LYS A 71 9.89 11.02 -2.85
N ALA A 72 11.00 11.68 -2.50
CA ALA A 72 12.32 11.37 -3.06
C ALA A 72 12.81 9.98 -2.63
N GLU A 73 12.61 9.62 -1.36
CA GLU A 73 12.92 8.28 -0.83
C GLU A 73 12.12 7.19 -1.55
N LEU A 74 10.81 7.38 -1.75
CA LEU A 74 9.98 6.43 -2.50
C LEU A 74 10.46 6.27 -3.95
N ARG A 75 10.75 7.37 -4.65
CA ARG A 75 11.26 7.30 -6.03
C ARG A 75 12.63 6.63 -6.09
N CYS A 76 13.50 6.93 -5.15
CA CYS A 76 14.80 6.27 -5.03
C CYS A 76 14.59 4.77 -4.86
N PHE A 77 13.75 4.36 -3.91
CA PHE A 77 13.43 2.96 -3.67
C PHE A 77 12.92 2.26 -4.95
N PHE A 78 11.91 2.80 -5.62
CA PHE A 78 11.35 2.18 -6.82
C PHE A 78 12.35 2.08 -7.98
N ARG A 79 13.27 3.02 -8.11
CA ARG A 79 14.33 2.99 -9.15
C ARG A 79 15.42 1.98 -8.85
N THR A 80 15.75 1.79 -7.57
CA THR A 80 16.79 0.84 -7.13
C THR A 80 16.29 -0.58 -6.99
N HIS A 81 14.96 -0.79 -7.04
CA HIS A 81 14.32 -2.11 -6.93
C HIS A 81 13.42 -2.39 -8.15
N PRO A 82 14.00 -2.53 -9.36
CA PRO A 82 13.24 -2.70 -10.61
C PRO A 82 12.52 -4.06 -10.69
N GLU A 83 12.80 -4.98 -9.78
CA GLU A 83 12.10 -6.26 -9.64
C GLU A 83 10.64 -6.11 -9.25
N TYR A 84 10.26 -5.01 -8.58
CA TYR A 84 8.87 -4.77 -8.19
C TYR A 84 8.05 -4.22 -9.36
N LYS A 85 7.35 -5.13 -10.04
CA LYS A 85 6.39 -4.78 -11.11
C LYS A 85 4.98 -4.58 -10.58
N ILE A 86 4.71 -5.01 -9.34
CA ILE A 86 3.42 -4.90 -8.66
C ILE A 86 3.63 -4.21 -7.32
N VAL A 87 2.97 -3.07 -7.14
CA VAL A 87 2.94 -2.32 -5.88
C VAL A 87 1.50 -2.25 -5.38
N HIS A 88 1.26 -2.77 -4.18
CA HIS A 88 -0.05 -2.84 -3.52
C HIS A 88 -0.04 -1.93 -2.30
N VAL A 89 -0.79 -0.83 -2.35
CA VAL A 89 -0.74 0.23 -1.34
C VAL A 89 -1.96 0.18 -0.44
N HIS A 90 -1.72 0.13 0.88
CA HIS A 90 -2.72 -0.02 1.93
C HIS A 90 -2.77 1.20 2.86
N GLN A 91 -2.73 2.40 2.31
CA GLN A 91 -2.66 3.66 3.08
C GLN A 91 -3.92 4.52 2.93
N ASP A 92 -5.06 3.87 2.68
CA ASP A 92 -6.36 4.52 2.47
C ASP A 92 -6.25 5.76 1.54
N CYS A 93 -6.78 6.90 1.95
CA CYS A 93 -6.78 8.12 1.15
C CYS A 93 -5.38 8.61 0.76
N LEU A 94 -4.34 8.31 1.54
CA LEU A 94 -2.95 8.72 1.27
C LEU A 94 -2.21 7.77 0.31
N SER A 95 -2.85 6.68 -0.12
CA SER A 95 -2.30 5.74 -1.10
C SER A 95 -1.88 6.44 -2.40
N SER A 96 -2.58 7.53 -2.78
CA SER A 96 -2.24 8.31 -3.97
C SER A 96 -0.81 8.84 -3.98
N VAL A 97 -0.17 9.06 -2.82
CA VAL A 97 1.20 9.58 -2.74
C VAL A 97 2.21 8.53 -3.20
N ALA A 98 2.13 7.32 -2.64
CA ALA A 98 3.00 6.21 -3.04
C ALA A 98 2.71 5.75 -4.47
N LEU A 99 1.43 5.66 -4.85
CA LEU A 99 1.00 5.31 -6.21
C LEU A 99 1.49 6.30 -7.26
N GLN A 100 1.48 7.61 -6.96
CA GLN A 100 2.03 8.63 -7.85
C GLN A 100 3.53 8.45 -8.05
N CYS A 101 4.29 8.22 -6.97
CA CYS A 101 5.73 7.96 -7.07
C CYS A 101 6.03 6.68 -7.87
N ALA A 102 5.24 5.62 -7.66
CA ALA A 102 5.35 4.38 -8.42
C ALA A 102 5.03 4.58 -9.91
N LYS A 103 3.99 5.38 -10.24
CA LYS A 103 3.63 5.75 -11.61
C LYS A 103 4.77 6.49 -12.31
N GLU A 104 5.35 7.50 -11.65
CA GLU A 104 6.47 8.28 -12.14
C GLU A 104 7.74 7.44 -12.38
N CYS A 105 7.89 6.35 -11.63
CA CYS A 105 8.98 5.39 -11.79
C CYS A 105 8.66 4.24 -12.77
N GLY A 106 7.51 4.28 -13.45
CA GLY A 106 7.14 3.30 -14.49
C GLY A 106 6.70 1.94 -13.95
N ILE A 107 6.29 1.82 -12.69
CA ILE A 107 5.74 0.57 -12.15
C ILE A 107 4.42 0.24 -12.88
N PRO A 108 4.32 -0.91 -13.57
CA PRO A 108 3.17 -1.17 -14.44
C PRO A 108 1.88 -1.49 -13.68
N VAL A 109 1.94 -2.21 -12.55
CA VAL A 109 0.76 -2.59 -11.77
C VAL A 109 0.78 -1.88 -10.42
N ARG A 110 -0.21 -1.02 -10.19
CA ARG A 110 -0.32 -0.18 -9.01
C ARG A 110 -1.71 -0.33 -8.42
N ILE A 111 -1.80 -1.02 -7.28
CA ILE A 111 -3.06 -1.37 -6.63
C ILE A 111 -3.31 -0.43 -5.45
N ALA A 112 -4.46 0.22 -5.43
CA ALA A 112 -4.98 0.91 -4.25
C ALA A 112 -5.97 0.02 -3.53
N HIS A 113 -5.80 -0.21 -2.23
CA HIS A 113 -6.69 -1.04 -1.43
C HIS A 113 -7.34 -0.22 -0.31
N SER A 114 -8.66 -0.19 -0.30
CA SER A 114 -9.46 0.47 0.74
C SER A 114 -9.83 -0.51 1.84
N HIS A 115 -9.49 -0.15 3.09
CA HIS A 115 -9.77 -0.97 4.27
C HIS A 115 -10.79 -0.33 5.21
N ASN A 116 -11.02 0.98 5.11
CA ASN A 116 -11.85 1.74 6.02
C ASN A 116 -13.00 2.44 5.30
N SER A 117 -14.13 2.51 5.98
CA SER A 117 -15.31 3.28 5.57
C SER A 117 -15.56 4.47 6.49
N ASN A 118 -14.55 4.94 7.23
CA ASN A 118 -14.71 6.01 8.21
C ASN A 118 -15.03 7.34 7.56
N GLN A 119 -16.19 7.90 7.90
CA GLN A 119 -16.79 9.07 7.27
C GLN A 119 -16.83 10.29 8.21
N ASP A 120 -15.94 10.40 9.17
CA ASP A 120 -15.87 11.59 10.00
C ASP A 120 -15.75 12.86 9.17
N LYS A 121 -16.85 13.60 9.09
CA LYS A 121 -16.97 14.87 8.34
C LYS A 121 -16.35 16.03 9.14
N ASN A 122 -15.06 15.99 9.38
CA ASN A 122 -14.30 17.06 9.99
C ASN A 122 -13.44 17.79 8.93
N ILE A 123 -12.73 18.84 9.35
CA ILE A 123 -11.86 19.61 8.45
C ILE A 123 -10.82 18.72 7.72
N LYS A 124 -10.39 17.62 8.36
CA LYS A 124 -9.51 16.61 7.76
C LYS A 124 -10.17 15.87 6.60
N TYR A 125 -11.50 15.88 6.52
CA TYR A 125 -12.25 15.25 5.43
C TYR A 125 -11.95 15.90 4.07
N LEU A 126 -11.85 17.22 3.99
CA LEU A 126 -11.50 17.92 2.74
C LEU A 126 -10.11 17.54 2.26
N PHE A 127 -9.17 17.43 3.21
CA PHE A 127 -7.81 16.96 2.93
C PHE A 127 -7.80 15.50 2.43
N LYS A 128 -8.53 14.60 3.09
CA LYS A 128 -8.70 13.21 2.65
C LYS A 128 -9.29 13.14 1.24
N ARG A 129 -10.35 13.91 0.98
CA ARG A 129 -11.01 13.98 -0.34
C ARG A 129 -10.07 14.44 -1.46
N TYR A 130 -9.20 15.39 -1.18
CA TYR A 130 -8.20 15.84 -2.15
C TYR A 130 -7.26 14.70 -2.59
N TYR A 131 -6.75 13.93 -1.64
CA TYR A 131 -5.88 12.78 -1.95
C TYR A 131 -6.64 11.62 -2.59
N MET A 132 -7.85 11.32 -2.11
CA MET A 132 -8.69 10.27 -2.67
C MET A 132 -8.99 10.46 -4.16
N ARG A 133 -9.26 11.70 -4.58
CA ARG A 133 -9.54 12.03 -5.99
C ARG A 133 -8.39 11.66 -6.94
N LYS A 134 -7.16 11.61 -6.43
CA LYS A 134 -5.97 11.27 -7.21
C LYS A 134 -5.74 9.77 -7.36
N ILE A 135 -6.40 8.95 -6.54
CA ILE A 135 -6.17 7.50 -6.55
C ILE A 135 -6.52 6.89 -7.91
N PRO A 136 -7.71 7.12 -8.51
CA PRO A 136 -8.05 6.52 -9.80
C PRO A 136 -7.15 6.95 -10.96
N GLU A 137 -6.43 8.09 -10.82
CA GLU A 137 -5.49 8.57 -11.84
C GLU A 137 -4.09 7.95 -11.69
N THR A 138 -3.79 7.42 -10.50
CA THR A 138 -2.47 6.90 -10.14
C THR A 138 -2.44 5.38 -10.03
N ALA A 139 -3.54 4.76 -9.62
CA ALA A 139 -3.71 3.32 -9.58
C ALA A 139 -4.06 2.74 -10.96
N THR A 140 -3.71 1.48 -11.18
CA THR A 140 -4.18 0.66 -12.32
C THR A 140 -5.32 -0.26 -11.90
N GLU A 141 -5.38 -0.64 -10.63
CA GLU A 141 -6.39 -1.50 -10.04
C GLU A 141 -6.88 -0.92 -8.71
N LEU A 142 -8.17 -1.07 -8.43
CA LEU A 142 -8.82 -0.62 -7.21
C LEU A 142 -9.40 -1.82 -6.48
N PHE A 143 -8.98 -2.02 -5.23
CA PHE A 143 -9.44 -3.11 -4.37
C PHE A 143 -10.09 -2.56 -3.10
N ALA A 144 -11.05 -3.28 -2.56
CA ALA A 144 -11.67 -2.94 -1.28
C ALA A 144 -11.95 -4.20 -0.46
N CYS A 145 -11.81 -4.11 0.86
CA CYS A 145 -12.15 -5.22 1.77
C CYS A 145 -13.66 -5.41 1.94
N GLY A 146 -14.48 -4.54 1.37
CA GLY A 146 -15.93 -4.60 1.39
C GLY A 146 -16.56 -3.43 0.66
N LYS A 147 -17.85 -3.58 0.31
CA LYS A 147 -18.59 -2.58 -0.48
C LYS A 147 -18.55 -1.18 0.14
N ALA A 148 -18.77 -1.05 1.45
CA ALA A 148 -18.75 0.25 2.14
C ALA A 148 -17.38 0.96 2.03
N ALA A 149 -16.27 0.23 2.14
CA ALA A 149 -14.93 0.76 2.00
C ALA A 149 -14.64 1.20 0.55
N GLY A 150 -15.07 0.41 -0.43
CA GLY A 150 -14.91 0.72 -1.85
C GLY A 150 -15.73 1.93 -2.27
N ASP A 151 -17.00 1.97 -1.92
CA ASP A 151 -17.89 3.10 -2.23
C ASP A 151 -17.38 4.40 -1.59
N TRP A 152 -16.88 4.33 -0.36
CA TRP A 152 -16.33 5.50 0.33
C TRP A 152 -15.07 6.04 -0.36
N MET A 153 -14.12 5.18 -0.71
CA MET A 153 -12.82 5.61 -1.21
C MET A 153 -12.83 5.90 -2.71
N PHE A 154 -13.59 5.12 -3.49
CA PHE A 154 -13.55 5.18 -4.95
C PHE A 154 -14.81 5.81 -5.57
N GLY A 155 -15.86 6.03 -4.77
CA GLY A 155 -17.14 6.56 -5.26
C GLY A 155 -17.77 5.58 -6.25
N GLY A 156 -18.21 6.10 -7.39
CA GLY A 156 -18.84 5.28 -8.45
C GLY A 156 -17.87 4.54 -9.38
N LYS A 157 -16.58 4.43 -9.04
CA LYS A 157 -15.60 3.69 -9.85
C LYS A 157 -15.73 2.19 -9.60
N THR A 158 -15.49 1.39 -10.64
CA THR A 158 -15.43 -0.08 -10.51
C THR A 158 -14.20 -0.48 -9.70
N TYR A 159 -14.39 -1.34 -8.72
CA TYR A 159 -13.34 -1.91 -7.87
C TYR A 159 -13.59 -3.41 -7.65
N ARG A 160 -12.56 -4.13 -7.22
CA ARG A 160 -12.62 -5.56 -6.86
C ARG A 160 -12.80 -5.71 -5.34
N LEU A 161 -13.58 -6.70 -4.92
CA LEU A 161 -13.75 -7.13 -3.53
C LEU A 161 -12.82 -8.30 -3.21
#